data_a5b48d60dafaa6973980ad75ca935193
#
_entry.id   a5b48d60dafaa6973980ad75ca935193
#
_cell.length_a   1.000
_cell.length_b   1.000
_cell.length_c   1.000
_cell.angle_alpha   90.00
_cell.angle_beta   90.00
_cell.angle_gamma   90.00
#
_symmetry.space_group_name_H-M   'P 1'
#
loop_
_entity.id
_entity.type
_entity.pdbx_description
1 polymer ?
#
loop_
_entity_poly.entity_id
_entity_poly.type
_entity_poly.pdbx_seq_one_letter_code
_entity_poly.pdbx_strand_id
1 'polypeptide(L)'
;PKNFSGNFKGLITLNDALKQSRNLATINLLNSIGLDVVQRDLEDFGFKDIPNNLSIALGSFGVSLMDYSEQYSIFPGLGTKHETRLINLVEDKNGEVFTFEPKSSEIIKPEQAYLMITMLQDVVNNGTGRSAKVEGIELAGKKLYN
;
A
#
# COMPACT_ATOMS: atom_id res chain seq x y z
N PRO A 1 17.62 -5.92 -11.78
CA PRO A 1 16.33 -5.66 -12.44
C PRO A 1 16.45 -4.50 -13.41
N LYS A 2 15.56 -4.46 -14.42
CA LYS A 2 15.50 -3.38 -15.41
C LYS A 2 14.18 -2.63 -15.25
N ASN A 3 14.16 -1.34 -15.63
CA ASN A 3 12.88 -0.64 -15.81
C ASN A 3 12.14 -1.27 -17.01
N PHE A 4 10.82 -1.33 -16.93
CA PHE A 4 9.98 -1.88 -18.02
C PHE A 4 10.26 -1.20 -19.39
N SER A 5 10.46 0.12 -19.38
CA SER A 5 10.78 0.90 -20.59
C SER A 5 12.23 0.75 -21.10
N GLY A 6 13.08 0.00 -20.38
CA GLY A 6 14.49 -0.20 -20.74
C GLY A 6 15.40 1.03 -20.63
N ASN A 7 14.84 2.21 -20.34
CA ASN A 7 15.59 3.47 -20.29
C ASN A 7 15.81 3.99 -18.87
N PHE A 8 16.81 4.87 -18.75
CA PHE A 8 17.19 5.53 -17.50
C PHE A 8 16.93 7.04 -17.63
N LYS A 9 16.37 7.65 -16.58
CA LYS A 9 16.02 9.08 -16.56
C LYS A 9 16.95 9.92 -15.66
N GLY A 10 18.00 9.32 -15.08
CA GLY A 10 18.84 10.00 -14.07
C GLY A 10 18.06 10.23 -12.76
N LEU A 11 18.25 11.40 -12.15
CA LEU A 11 17.54 11.79 -10.93
C LEU A 11 16.09 12.10 -11.25
N ILE A 12 15.18 11.50 -10.48
CA ILE A 12 13.73 11.71 -10.56
C ILE A 12 13.16 11.84 -9.15
N THR A 13 12.01 12.47 -9.01
CA THR A 13 11.30 12.55 -7.72
C THR A 13 10.72 11.20 -7.32
N LEU A 14 10.45 10.99 -6.03
CA LEU A 14 9.76 9.79 -5.54
C LEU A 14 8.35 9.68 -6.13
N ASN A 15 7.66 10.81 -6.28
CA ASN A 15 6.35 10.86 -6.93
C ASN A 15 6.43 10.35 -8.38
N ASP A 16 7.39 10.81 -9.17
CA ASP A 16 7.57 10.34 -10.54
C ASP A 16 7.98 8.86 -10.61
N ALA A 17 8.77 8.40 -9.65
CA ALA A 17 9.14 6.98 -9.54
C ALA A 17 7.92 6.10 -9.29
N LEU A 18 7.06 6.47 -8.34
CA LEU A 18 5.81 5.77 -8.02
C LEU A 18 4.82 5.85 -9.18
N LYS A 19 4.58 7.04 -9.72
CA LYS A 19 3.67 7.32 -10.82
C LYS A 19 3.97 6.49 -12.07
N GLN A 20 5.25 6.35 -12.41
CA GLN A 20 5.72 5.65 -13.60
C GLN A 20 6.16 4.21 -13.33
N SER A 21 5.98 3.70 -12.10
CA SER A 21 6.41 2.35 -11.68
C SER A 21 7.89 2.06 -12.00
N ARG A 22 8.80 2.93 -11.57
CA ARG A 22 10.23 2.82 -11.84
C ARG A 22 10.91 1.86 -10.87
N ASN A 23 11.10 0.62 -11.28
CA ASN A 23 11.69 -0.46 -10.46
C ASN A 23 13.04 -0.09 -9.85
N LEU A 24 13.96 0.47 -10.65
CA LEU A 24 15.30 0.81 -10.15
C LEU A 24 15.28 1.93 -9.12
N ALA A 25 14.39 2.91 -9.26
CA ALA A 25 14.26 3.97 -8.28
C ALA A 25 13.77 3.44 -6.93
N THR A 26 12.79 2.52 -6.95
CA THR A 26 12.27 1.89 -5.74
C THR A 26 13.31 1.03 -5.04
N ILE A 27 14.10 0.24 -5.80
CA ILE A 27 15.18 -0.57 -5.25
C ILE A 27 16.30 0.31 -4.67
N ASN A 28 16.68 1.38 -5.36
CA ASN A 28 17.68 2.32 -4.87
C ASN A 28 17.22 3.01 -3.58
N LEU A 29 15.94 3.39 -3.50
CA LEU A 29 15.36 3.96 -2.29
C LEU A 29 15.46 2.96 -1.12
N LEU A 30 15.02 1.71 -1.31
CA LEU A 30 15.12 0.67 -0.30
C LEU A 30 16.57 0.46 0.14
N ASN A 31 17.50 0.40 -0.81
CA ASN A 31 18.92 0.23 -0.50
C ASN A 31 19.50 1.42 0.28
N SER A 32 19.01 2.64 0.07
CA SER A 32 19.46 3.82 0.81
C SER A 32 18.85 3.94 2.21
N ILE A 33 17.65 3.43 2.42
CA ILE A 33 16.98 3.37 3.72
C ILE A 33 17.60 2.26 4.58
N GLY A 34 17.88 1.11 3.96
CA GLY A 34 18.33 -0.11 4.62
C GLY A 34 17.22 -1.17 4.68
N LEU A 35 17.60 -2.40 4.37
CA LEU A 35 16.66 -3.52 4.26
C LEU A 35 16.00 -3.85 5.60
N ASP A 36 16.76 -3.84 6.69
CA ASP A 36 16.31 -4.09 8.05
C ASP A 36 15.30 -3.06 8.55
N VAL A 37 15.47 -1.80 8.18
CA VAL A 37 14.53 -0.72 8.51
C VAL A 37 13.21 -0.95 7.78
N VAL A 38 13.28 -1.20 6.46
CA VAL A 38 12.08 -1.42 5.65
C VAL A 38 11.34 -2.70 6.05
N GLN A 39 12.05 -3.78 6.42
CA GLN A 39 11.40 -4.99 6.92
C GLN A 39 10.59 -4.72 8.20
N ARG A 40 11.17 -4.02 9.16
CA ARG A 40 10.49 -3.64 10.40
C ARG A 40 9.25 -2.78 10.13
N ASP A 41 9.38 -1.77 9.27
CA ASP A 41 8.25 -0.93 8.91
C ASP A 41 7.13 -1.75 8.24
N LEU A 42 7.46 -2.70 7.37
CA LEU A 42 6.47 -3.59 6.77
C LEU A 42 5.80 -4.52 7.80
N GLU A 43 6.54 -5.00 8.81
CA GLU A 43 6.00 -5.76 9.93
C GLU A 43 5.02 -4.91 10.76
N ASP A 44 5.34 -3.65 11.02
CA ASP A 44 4.46 -2.69 11.71
C ASP A 44 3.17 -2.44 10.91
N PHE A 45 3.25 -2.41 9.58
CA PHE A 45 2.06 -2.39 8.71
C PHE A 45 1.23 -3.68 8.83
N GLY A 46 1.83 -4.79 9.26
CA GLY A 46 1.18 -6.08 9.47
C GLY A 46 1.50 -7.12 8.40
N PHE A 47 2.49 -6.88 7.54
CA PHE A 47 2.99 -7.90 6.63
C PHE A 47 3.79 -8.97 7.38
N LYS A 48 3.73 -10.21 6.88
CA LYS A 48 4.41 -11.37 7.47
C LYS A 48 5.27 -12.07 6.44
N ASP A 49 6.19 -12.91 6.91
CA ASP A 49 7.04 -13.73 6.04
C ASP A 49 7.80 -12.93 4.96
N ILE A 50 8.29 -11.75 5.35
CA ILE A 50 8.97 -10.80 4.45
C ILE A 50 10.37 -11.33 4.12
N PRO A 51 10.72 -11.57 2.83
CA PRO A 51 12.03 -12.06 2.46
C PRO A 51 13.15 -11.07 2.79
N ASN A 52 14.30 -11.57 3.23
CA ASN A 52 15.46 -10.74 3.52
C ASN A 52 16.31 -10.47 2.27
N ASN A 53 15.73 -9.73 1.29
CA ASN A 53 16.45 -9.33 0.08
C ASN A 53 15.78 -8.12 -0.58
N LEU A 54 16.51 -7.45 -1.48
CA LEU A 54 16.06 -6.21 -2.14
C LEU A 54 14.83 -6.38 -3.05
N SER A 55 14.40 -7.61 -3.36
CA SER A 55 13.22 -7.83 -4.21
C SER A 55 11.91 -7.46 -3.52
N ILE A 56 11.91 -7.31 -2.20
CA ILE A 56 10.75 -6.78 -1.45
C ILE A 56 10.33 -5.38 -1.93
N ALA A 57 11.27 -4.58 -2.43
CA ALA A 57 10.99 -3.28 -3.06
C ALA A 57 9.99 -3.37 -4.22
N LEU A 58 9.84 -4.54 -4.81
CA LEU A 58 8.94 -4.81 -5.94
C LEU A 58 7.77 -5.73 -5.56
N GLY A 59 7.58 -6.00 -4.27
CA GLY A 59 6.49 -6.82 -3.78
C GLY A 59 6.66 -8.32 -4.11
N SER A 60 7.87 -8.86 -4.03
CA SER A 60 8.16 -10.25 -4.42
C SER A 60 7.82 -11.30 -3.35
N PHE A 61 6.78 -11.08 -2.57
CA PHE A 61 6.30 -12.05 -1.57
C PHE A 61 4.77 -12.16 -1.62
N GLY A 62 4.26 -13.32 -1.19
CA GLY A 62 2.83 -13.60 -1.21
C GLY A 62 2.09 -12.92 -0.06
N VAL A 63 0.97 -12.29 -0.37
CA VAL A 63 0.05 -11.69 0.61
C VAL A 63 -1.36 -12.09 0.22
N SER A 64 -2.21 -12.45 1.21
CA SER A 64 -3.62 -12.67 0.90
C SER A 64 -4.31 -11.34 0.51
N LEU A 65 -5.34 -11.42 -0.32
CA LEU A 65 -6.08 -10.20 -0.71
C LEU A 65 -6.69 -9.50 0.51
N MET A 66 -7.12 -10.27 1.51
CA MET A 66 -7.68 -9.72 2.75
C MET A 66 -6.62 -8.95 3.55
N ASP A 67 -5.46 -9.57 3.79
CA ASP A 67 -4.35 -8.91 4.49
C ASP A 67 -3.90 -7.66 3.74
N TYR A 68 -3.73 -7.77 2.40
CA TYR A 68 -3.32 -6.64 1.58
C TYR A 68 -4.33 -5.48 1.63
N SER A 69 -5.64 -5.79 1.63
CA SER A 69 -6.68 -4.77 1.74
C SER A 69 -6.66 -4.09 3.09
N GLU A 70 -6.41 -4.85 4.17
CA GLU A 70 -6.27 -4.31 5.51
C GLU A 70 -5.08 -3.35 5.62
N GLN A 71 -3.88 -3.77 5.18
CA GLN A 71 -2.70 -2.89 5.20
C GLN A 71 -2.90 -1.67 4.29
N TYR A 72 -3.53 -1.83 3.13
CA TYR A 72 -3.76 -0.71 2.22
C TYR A 72 -4.77 0.30 2.75
N SER A 73 -5.71 -0.14 3.60
CA SER A 73 -6.72 0.71 4.24
C SER A 73 -6.14 1.74 5.22
N ILE A 74 -4.89 1.57 5.64
CA ILE A 74 -4.16 2.53 6.49
C ILE A 74 -4.11 3.92 5.83
N PHE A 75 -3.98 3.99 4.51
CA PHE A 75 -3.91 5.27 3.81
C PHE A 75 -5.25 6.03 3.84
N PRO A 76 -6.39 5.49 3.37
CA PRO A 76 -7.68 6.17 3.51
C PRO A 76 -8.11 6.34 4.97
N GLY A 77 -7.64 5.49 5.89
CA GLY A 77 -7.80 5.62 7.34
C GLY A 77 -6.94 6.71 7.98
N LEU A 78 -6.25 7.54 7.17
CA LEU A 78 -5.35 8.60 7.63
C LEU A 78 -4.32 8.10 8.67
N GLY A 79 -3.73 6.95 8.38
CA GLY A 79 -2.70 6.33 9.20
C GLY A 79 -3.20 5.30 10.20
N THR A 80 -4.51 5.16 10.35
CA THR A 80 -5.13 4.19 11.24
C THR A 80 -5.46 2.89 10.49
N LYS A 81 -4.98 1.77 11.00
CA LYS A 81 -5.35 0.43 10.57
C LYS A 81 -6.59 -0.04 11.33
N HIS A 82 -7.57 -0.55 10.61
CA HIS A 82 -8.75 -1.21 11.16
C HIS A 82 -8.71 -2.69 10.85
N GLU A 83 -8.94 -3.53 11.85
CA GLU A 83 -9.01 -4.98 11.67
C GLU A 83 -10.13 -5.35 10.70
N THR A 84 -9.77 -6.05 9.63
CA THR A 84 -10.73 -6.53 8.63
C THR A 84 -11.49 -7.74 9.15
N ARG A 85 -12.81 -7.76 9.01
CA ARG A 85 -13.66 -8.84 9.46
C ARG A 85 -14.82 -9.09 8.49
N LEU A 86 -15.28 -10.32 8.45
CA LEU A 86 -16.39 -10.74 7.59
C LEU A 86 -17.73 -10.76 8.33
N ILE A 87 -17.69 -10.86 9.68
CA ILE A 87 -18.90 -10.95 10.53
C ILE A 87 -18.82 -9.83 11.56
N ASN A 88 -19.82 -8.98 11.60
CA ASN A 88 -19.94 -7.89 12.57
C ASN A 88 -20.80 -8.27 13.75
N LEU A 89 -21.87 -9.02 13.49
CA LEU A 89 -22.91 -9.36 14.44
C LEU A 89 -23.44 -10.75 14.14
N VAL A 90 -23.73 -11.51 15.16
CA VAL A 90 -24.50 -12.76 15.09
C VAL A 90 -25.74 -12.60 15.96
N GLU A 91 -26.90 -12.83 15.39
CA GLU A 91 -28.20 -12.80 16.11
C GLU A 91 -28.89 -14.15 16.00
N ASP A 92 -29.56 -14.53 17.06
CA ASP A 92 -30.52 -15.64 17.05
C ASP A 92 -31.97 -15.10 17.18
N LYS A 93 -32.97 -16.00 17.24
CA LYS A 93 -34.38 -15.63 17.38
C LYS A 93 -34.71 -14.89 18.69
N ASN A 94 -33.80 -14.84 19.67
CA ASN A 94 -33.97 -14.19 20.95
C ASN A 94 -33.22 -12.85 21.01
N GLY A 95 -32.47 -12.51 20.00
CA GLY A 95 -31.70 -11.28 19.89
C GLY A 95 -30.23 -11.49 19.61
N GLU A 96 -29.43 -10.48 19.91
CA GLU A 96 -27.98 -10.48 19.69
C GLU A 96 -27.27 -11.52 20.57
N VAL A 97 -26.45 -12.38 19.94
CA VAL A 97 -25.66 -13.40 20.61
C VAL A 97 -24.20 -12.97 20.71
N PHE A 98 -23.70 -12.26 19.70
CA PHE A 98 -22.30 -11.88 19.63
C PHE A 98 -22.11 -10.64 18.74
N THR A 99 -21.38 -9.64 19.26
CA THR A 99 -20.93 -8.46 18.51
C THR A 99 -19.41 -8.37 18.54
N PHE A 100 -18.82 -8.13 17.38
CA PHE A 100 -17.39 -7.88 17.29
C PHE A 100 -17.07 -6.41 17.55
N GLU A 101 -16.28 -6.15 18.59
CA GLU A 101 -15.73 -4.83 18.82
C GLU A 101 -14.64 -4.52 17.81
N PRO A 102 -14.71 -3.37 17.11
CA PRO A 102 -13.68 -2.99 16.15
C PRO A 102 -12.37 -2.66 16.87
N LYS A 103 -11.28 -3.27 16.39
CA LYS A 103 -9.94 -2.92 16.84
C LYS A 103 -9.29 -2.01 15.81
N SER A 104 -8.59 -0.99 16.29
CA SER A 104 -7.82 -0.08 15.45
C SER A 104 -6.49 0.27 16.10
N SER A 105 -5.49 0.57 15.28
CA SER A 105 -4.17 1.02 15.73
C SER A 105 -3.61 2.07 14.79
N GLU A 106 -2.99 3.11 15.33
CA GLU A 106 -2.24 4.08 14.54
C GLU A 106 -0.90 3.47 14.11
N ILE A 107 -0.63 3.47 12.81
CA ILE A 107 0.57 2.89 12.19
C ILE A 107 1.49 3.99 11.67
N ILE A 108 0.94 5.00 11.01
CA ILE A 108 1.66 6.17 10.51
C ILE A 108 0.89 7.44 10.84
N LYS A 109 1.57 8.58 10.79
CA LYS A 109 0.91 9.86 11.04
C LYS A 109 -0.06 10.24 9.90
N PRO A 110 -1.15 10.96 10.20
CA PRO A 110 -2.12 11.41 9.19
C PRO A 110 -1.50 12.14 8.00
N GLU A 111 -0.46 12.96 8.24
CA GLU A 111 0.22 13.72 7.19
C GLU A 111 0.98 12.81 6.22
N GLN A 112 1.57 11.71 6.72
CA GLN A 112 2.27 10.71 5.91
C GLN A 112 1.26 9.94 5.05
N ALA A 113 0.12 9.54 5.63
CA ALA A 113 -0.95 8.87 4.90
C ALA A 113 -1.52 9.78 3.80
N TYR A 114 -1.78 11.05 4.12
CA TYR A 114 -2.27 12.04 3.15
C TYR A 114 -1.28 12.24 1.98
N LEU A 115 0.02 12.36 2.28
CA LEU A 115 1.04 12.46 1.25
C LEU A 115 1.02 11.23 0.31
N MET A 116 0.91 10.03 0.87
CA MET A 116 0.81 8.81 0.06
C MET A 116 -0.45 8.79 -0.79
N ILE A 117 -1.62 9.19 -0.26
CA ILE A 117 -2.86 9.30 -1.03
C ILE A 117 -2.66 10.25 -2.22
N THR A 118 -2.05 11.41 -2.00
CA THR A 118 -1.77 12.39 -3.08
C THR A 118 -0.89 11.78 -4.18
N MET A 119 0.15 11.04 -3.81
CA MET A 119 1.02 10.34 -4.76
C MET A 119 0.25 9.23 -5.53
N LEU A 120 -0.64 8.50 -4.85
CA LEU A 120 -1.48 7.47 -5.47
C LEU A 120 -2.55 8.06 -6.38
N GLN A 121 -3.09 9.23 -6.08
CA GLN A 121 -3.97 9.98 -6.98
C GLN A 121 -3.22 10.39 -8.27
N ASP A 122 -1.94 10.81 -8.15
CA ASP A 122 -1.13 11.14 -9.32
C ASP A 122 -0.84 9.89 -10.20
N VAL A 123 -0.73 8.70 -9.63
CA VAL A 123 -0.65 7.44 -10.40
C VAL A 123 -1.89 7.24 -11.27
N VAL A 124 -3.09 7.50 -10.74
CA VAL A 124 -4.36 7.36 -11.49
C VAL A 124 -4.56 8.52 -12.45
N ASN A 125 -4.25 9.74 -12.06
CA ASN A 125 -4.50 10.91 -12.91
C ASN A 125 -3.49 11.03 -14.06
N ASN A 126 -2.21 10.75 -13.82
CA ASN A 126 -1.12 11.09 -14.73
C ASN A 126 -0.14 9.93 -14.97
N GLY A 127 -0.35 8.76 -14.36
CA GLY A 127 0.59 7.65 -14.35
C GLY A 127 0.10 6.35 -14.98
N THR A 128 0.66 5.25 -14.50
CA THR A 128 0.36 3.88 -14.99
C THR A 128 -1.04 3.39 -14.63
N GLY A 129 -1.74 4.08 -13.71
CA GLY A 129 -3.10 3.78 -13.28
C GLY A 129 -4.21 4.48 -14.09
N ARG A 130 -3.90 5.22 -15.15
CA ARG A 130 -4.87 6.06 -15.91
C ARG A 130 -6.09 5.31 -16.44
N SER A 131 -5.97 4.02 -16.71
CA SER A 131 -7.10 3.19 -17.17
C SER A 131 -8.18 2.98 -16.09
N ALA A 132 -7.88 3.23 -14.82
CA ALA A 132 -8.83 3.15 -13.72
C ALA A 132 -9.60 4.48 -13.49
N LYS A 133 -9.23 5.56 -14.17
CA LYS A 133 -9.83 6.88 -13.97
C LYS A 133 -11.32 6.86 -14.32
N VAL A 134 -12.15 7.37 -13.42
CA VAL A 134 -13.59 7.55 -13.60
C VAL A 134 -13.89 9.05 -13.51
N GLU A 135 -14.67 9.56 -14.45
CA GLU A 135 -15.03 10.98 -14.46
C GLU A 135 -15.90 11.33 -13.25
N GLY A 136 -15.56 12.42 -12.57
CA GLY A 136 -16.28 12.89 -11.37
C GLY A 136 -15.94 12.12 -10.09
N ILE A 137 -15.05 11.13 -10.13
CA ILE A 137 -14.60 10.36 -8.95
C ILE A 137 -13.10 10.52 -8.78
N GLU A 138 -12.69 10.95 -7.58
CA GLU A 138 -11.27 10.96 -7.22
C GLU A 138 -10.84 9.56 -6.78
N LEU A 139 -9.87 8.99 -7.48
CA LEU A 139 -9.31 7.68 -7.20
C LEU A 139 -7.83 7.78 -6.86
N ALA A 140 -7.42 7.04 -5.84
CA ALA A 140 -6.03 6.81 -5.48
C ALA A 140 -5.71 5.31 -5.59
N GLY A 141 -4.67 4.95 -6.31
CA GLY A 141 -4.37 3.55 -6.49
C GLY A 141 -3.08 3.27 -7.22
N LYS A 142 -2.64 2.02 -7.14
CA LYS A 142 -1.45 1.51 -7.82
C LYS A 142 -1.80 0.25 -8.60
N LYS A 143 -1.37 0.16 -9.86
CA LYS A 143 -1.51 -1.06 -10.64
C LYS A 143 -0.61 -2.15 -10.04
N LEU A 144 -1.16 -3.31 -9.73
CA LEU A 144 -0.44 -4.43 -9.14
C LEU A 144 0.44 -5.20 -10.15
N TYR A 145 0.09 -5.13 -11.44
CA TYR A 145 0.83 -5.79 -12.51
C TYR A 145 1.16 -4.80 -13.63
N ASN A 146 2.34 -4.97 -14.18
CA ASN A 146 2.76 -4.32 -15.42
C ASN A 146 2.64 -5.25 -16.60
#